data_c5608a8f0fdc91aa947de640935a88ed
#
_entry.id   c5608a8f0fdc91aa947de640935a88ed
#
_cell.length_a   1.000
_cell.length_b   1.000
_cell.length_c   1.000
_cell.angle_alpha   90.00
_cell.angle_beta   90.00
_cell.angle_gamma   90.00
#
_symmetry.space_group_name_H-M   'P 1'
#
loop_
_entity.id
_entity.type
_entity.pdbx_description
1 polymer ?
#
loop_
_entity_poly.entity_id
_entity_poly.type
_entity_poly.pdbx_seq_one_letter_code
_entity_poly.pdbx_strand_id
1 'polypeptide(L)'
;MTRWLLRLLTTLGVLIGPNAVAAPQRVVTLEFIATEAVLALGLTPVGAADAAGYRSWVAHPALPASVPDVGTRQEPSLEMIATLAPDFILGPALRLKPVEARLTALAPTLLLDGYPKDVNASQLDFMLAEFRKIGSALGRSAEAETLIATLTARLAARKAQLAAAGKAGAVVVAQYLPGTPRLRVFTRNGQVGGVIAALGLSNGWTAPNDVYGFSTVTAEALAGLSAETTVMVIAPTGDAGWQALRSGPLWQALPPIRAGRERSLDPRTWTFGGPVSAQTLGDQISDALLK
;
A
#
# COMPACT_ATOMS: atom_id res chain seq x y z
N MET A 1 70.51 -49.63 8.95
CA MET A 1 70.16 -48.22 8.71
C MET A 1 68.91 -48.17 7.81
N THR A 2 67.71 -48.14 8.38
CA THR A 2 66.44 -48.27 7.61
C THR A 2 65.64 -46.97 7.80
N ARG A 3 65.48 -46.16 6.72
CA ARG A 3 64.75 -44.89 6.68
C ARG A 3 63.28 -45.17 6.44
N TRP A 4 62.39 -44.83 7.40
CA TRP A 4 60.96 -44.85 7.24
C TRP A 4 60.52 -43.50 6.67
N LEU A 5 59.85 -43.53 5.47
CA LEU A 5 59.18 -42.40 4.83
C LEU A 5 57.71 -42.39 5.28
N LEU A 6 57.38 -41.40 6.11
CA LEU A 6 56.00 -41.11 6.50
C LEU A 6 55.35 -40.32 5.36
N ARG A 7 54.33 -40.92 4.68
CA ARG A 7 53.49 -40.20 3.70
C ARG A 7 52.34 -39.55 4.46
N LEU A 8 52.35 -38.21 4.52
CA LEU A 8 51.19 -37.41 4.93
C LEU A 8 50.13 -37.42 3.82
N LEU A 9 49.00 -38.07 4.03
CA LEU A 9 47.79 -37.87 3.21
C LEU A 9 47.06 -36.64 3.73
N THR A 10 47.14 -35.55 3.00
CA THR A 10 46.28 -34.35 3.21
C THR A 10 44.93 -34.63 2.56
N THR A 11 43.92 -34.96 3.36
CA THR A 11 42.51 -35.01 2.92
C THR A 11 41.99 -33.58 2.78
N LEU A 12 41.82 -33.14 1.54
CA LEU A 12 41.14 -31.86 1.22
C LEU A 12 39.63 -32.06 1.44
N GLY A 13 39.15 -31.63 2.59
CA GLY A 13 37.74 -31.61 2.90
C GLY A 13 37.03 -30.52 2.08
N VAL A 14 36.25 -30.92 1.06
CA VAL A 14 35.36 -29.99 0.36
C VAL A 14 34.21 -29.68 1.31
N LEU A 15 34.23 -28.48 1.90
CA LEU A 15 33.11 -27.92 2.62
C LEU A 15 32.02 -27.55 1.61
N ILE A 16 31.06 -28.46 1.40
CA ILE A 16 29.81 -28.14 0.69
C ILE A 16 29.00 -27.28 1.69
N GLY A 17 29.13 -25.96 1.57
CA GLY A 17 28.27 -25.02 2.24
C GLY A 17 26.82 -25.18 1.75
N PRO A 18 25.81 -24.85 2.56
CA PRO A 18 24.42 -24.89 2.09
C PRO A 18 24.29 -24.00 0.86
N ASN A 19 23.74 -24.56 -0.23
CA ASN A 19 23.39 -23.81 -1.43
C ASN A 19 22.43 -22.69 -1.01
N ALA A 20 22.92 -21.47 -0.87
CA ALA A 20 22.07 -20.30 -0.71
C ALA A 20 21.25 -20.15 -1.99
N VAL A 21 19.94 -20.38 -1.92
CA VAL A 21 19.05 -20.09 -3.03
C VAL A 21 19.18 -18.59 -3.31
N ALA A 22 19.53 -18.24 -4.55
CA ALA A 22 19.65 -16.84 -4.94
C ALA A 22 18.32 -16.11 -4.73
N ALA A 23 18.39 -14.88 -4.22
CA ALA A 23 17.20 -14.04 -4.04
C ALA A 23 16.52 -13.78 -5.40
N PRO A 24 15.19 -13.79 -5.48
CA PRO A 24 14.45 -13.53 -6.71
C PRO A 24 14.83 -12.20 -7.36
N GLN A 25 14.96 -12.19 -8.67
CA GLN A 25 15.33 -11.02 -9.46
C GLN A 25 14.28 -10.69 -10.53
N ARG A 26 13.49 -11.67 -10.96
CA ARG A 26 12.50 -11.57 -12.04
C ARG A 26 11.09 -11.70 -11.47
N VAL A 27 10.66 -10.67 -10.73
CA VAL A 27 9.40 -10.69 -9.99
C VAL A 27 8.26 -10.21 -10.89
N VAL A 28 7.16 -10.96 -10.97
CA VAL A 28 5.88 -10.51 -11.49
C VAL A 28 4.96 -10.12 -10.32
N THR A 29 4.32 -8.97 -10.44
CA THR A 29 3.43 -8.42 -9.39
C THR A 29 1.99 -8.34 -9.89
N LEU A 30 1.05 -8.85 -9.09
CA LEU A 30 -0.36 -9.00 -9.47
C LEU A 30 -1.32 -8.13 -8.63
N GLU A 31 -0.77 -7.14 -7.91
CA GLU A 31 -1.53 -6.12 -7.16
C GLU A 31 -0.68 -4.88 -6.94
N PHE A 32 -1.30 -3.72 -6.74
CA PHE A 32 -0.59 -2.44 -6.57
C PHE A 32 0.32 -2.42 -5.36
N ILE A 33 -0.11 -2.96 -4.22
CA ILE A 33 0.75 -3.06 -3.03
C ILE A 33 1.99 -3.94 -3.29
N ALA A 34 1.85 -5.01 -4.08
CA ALA A 34 2.96 -5.86 -4.47
C ALA A 34 3.94 -5.12 -5.40
N THR A 35 3.39 -4.38 -6.38
CA THR A 35 4.20 -3.54 -7.29
C THR A 35 4.95 -2.45 -6.52
N GLU A 36 4.26 -1.74 -5.62
CA GLU A 36 4.88 -0.75 -4.74
C GLU A 36 6.01 -1.36 -3.91
N ALA A 37 5.75 -2.53 -3.28
CA ALA A 37 6.72 -3.18 -2.42
C ALA A 37 8.00 -3.57 -3.18
N VAL A 38 7.87 -4.18 -4.35
CA VAL A 38 9.02 -4.58 -5.20
C VAL A 38 9.85 -3.35 -5.58
N LEU A 39 9.20 -2.28 -6.03
CA LEU A 39 9.86 -1.03 -6.39
C LEU A 39 10.53 -0.36 -5.18
N ALA A 40 9.85 -0.29 -4.04
CA ALA A 40 10.37 0.31 -2.81
C ALA A 40 11.59 -0.45 -2.27
N LEU A 41 11.64 -1.78 -2.47
CA LEU A 41 12.78 -2.62 -2.09
C LEU A 41 13.93 -2.59 -3.12
N GLY A 42 13.87 -1.68 -4.10
CA GLY A 42 14.94 -1.44 -5.08
C GLY A 42 14.96 -2.44 -6.25
N LEU A 43 13.89 -3.19 -6.44
CA LEU A 43 13.72 -4.08 -7.60
C LEU A 43 12.76 -3.46 -8.61
N THR A 44 12.90 -3.85 -9.87
CA THR A 44 11.92 -3.50 -10.91
C THR A 44 11.18 -4.77 -11.31
N PRO A 45 9.85 -4.83 -11.21
CA PRO A 45 9.11 -6.02 -11.62
C PRO A 45 9.28 -6.24 -13.13
N VAL A 46 9.39 -7.51 -13.55
CA VAL A 46 9.46 -7.86 -14.99
C VAL A 46 8.09 -7.83 -15.66
N GLY A 47 7.02 -7.74 -14.86
CA GLY A 47 5.64 -7.54 -15.30
C GLY A 47 4.76 -7.14 -14.13
N ALA A 48 3.73 -6.33 -14.38
CA ALA A 48 2.79 -5.87 -13.37
C ALA A 48 1.35 -5.94 -13.88
N ALA A 49 0.43 -6.45 -13.08
CA ALA A 49 -0.99 -6.43 -13.43
C ALA A 49 -1.56 -5.01 -13.29
N ASP A 50 -2.39 -4.61 -14.26
CA ASP A 50 -3.03 -3.30 -14.33
C ASP A 50 -1.99 -2.16 -14.21
N ALA A 51 -0.91 -2.25 -14.99
CA ALA A 51 0.20 -1.32 -14.97
C ALA A 51 -0.23 0.12 -15.28
N ALA A 52 -1.22 0.30 -16.15
CA ALA A 52 -1.81 1.62 -16.45
C ALA A 52 -2.56 2.17 -15.22
N GLY A 53 -3.34 1.33 -14.55
CA GLY A 53 -4.03 1.68 -13.31
C GLY A 53 -3.04 2.05 -12.20
N TYR A 54 -1.97 1.28 -12.02
CA TYR A 54 -0.91 1.63 -11.06
C TYR A 54 -0.38 3.05 -11.31
N ARG A 55 0.01 3.37 -12.54
CA ARG A 55 0.54 4.71 -12.91
C ARG A 55 -0.49 5.83 -12.68
N SER A 56 -1.77 5.52 -12.77
CA SER A 56 -2.86 6.48 -12.57
C SER A 56 -3.19 6.73 -11.10
N TRP A 57 -3.07 5.71 -10.24
CA TRP A 57 -3.51 5.76 -8.84
C TRP A 57 -2.39 5.85 -7.83
N VAL A 58 -1.15 5.45 -8.20
CA VAL A 58 -0.01 5.41 -7.29
C VAL A 58 1.05 6.41 -7.76
N ALA A 59 1.21 7.50 -7.00
CA ALA A 59 2.20 8.52 -7.35
C ALA A 59 3.64 8.02 -7.17
N HIS A 60 3.88 7.28 -6.09
CA HIS A 60 5.19 6.82 -5.67
C HIS A 60 5.15 5.43 -5.01
N PRO A 61 6.16 4.57 -5.27
CA PRO A 61 7.21 4.73 -6.28
C PRO A 61 6.65 4.61 -7.71
N ALA A 62 7.28 5.33 -8.66
CA ALA A 62 6.82 5.32 -10.05
C ALA A 62 7.15 3.98 -10.74
N LEU A 63 6.17 3.37 -11.40
CA LEU A 63 6.38 2.17 -12.21
C LEU A 63 6.99 2.58 -13.56
N PRO A 64 8.20 2.08 -13.92
CA PRO A 64 8.82 2.38 -15.20
C PRO A 64 7.90 2.04 -16.39
N ALA A 65 7.93 2.88 -17.42
CA ALA A 65 7.11 2.70 -18.62
C ALA A 65 7.41 1.38 -19.36
N SER A 66 8.65 0.88 -19.21
CA SER A 66 9.11 -0.37 -19.81
C SER A 66 8.53 -1.62 -19.18
N VAL A 67 7.92 -1.54 -17.99
CA VAL A 67 7.30 -2.71 -17.34
C VAL A 67 6.01 -3.06 -18.06
N PRO A 68 5.92 -4.28 -18.67
CA PRO A 68 4.74 -4.71 -19.40
C PRO A 68 3.56 -4.98 -18.46
N ASP A 69 2.37 -4.78 -19.01
CA ASP A 69 1.11 -5.16 -18.37
C ASP A 69 0.87 -6.67 -18.54
N VAL A 70 0.53 -7.36 -17.47
CA VAL A 70 0.22 -8.80 -17.49
C VAL A 70 -1.26 -9.10 -17.27
N GLY A 71 -2.13 -8.17 -17.66
CA GLY A 71 -3.58 -8.29 -17.52
C GLY A 71 -4.13 -7.55 -16.29
N THR A 72 -5.41 -7.77 -16.00
CA THR A 72 -6.03 -7.11 -14.86
C THR A 72 -5.62 -7.74 -13.52
N ARG A 73 -5.82 -7.03 -12.42
CA ARG A 73 -5.58 -7.57 -11.06
C ARG A 73 -6.57 -8.68 -10.69
N GLN A 74 -7.73 -8.74 -11.36
CA GLN A 74 -8.74 -9.77 -11.19
C GLN A 74 -8.44 -11.00 -12.05
N GLU A 75 -7.97 -10.77 -13.27
CA GLU A 75 -7.73 -11.78 -14.29
C GLU A 75 -6.36 -11.55 -14.94
N PRO A 76 -5.25 -11.93 -14.27
CA PRO A 76 -3.91 -11.84 -14.85
C PRO A 76 -3.75 -12.86 -15.99
N SER A 77 -3.07 -12.46 -17.06
CA SER A 77 -2.76 -13.34 -18.19
C SER A 77 -1.62 -14.27 -17.85
N LEU A 78 -1.92 -15.55 -17.64
CA LEU A 78 -0.91 -16.57 -17.36
C LEU A 78 0.04 -16.76 -18.53
N GLU A 79 -0.41 -16.55 -19.76
CA GLU A 79 0.40 -16.62 -20.97
C GLU A 79 1.47 -15.51 -20.98
N MET A 80 1.04 -14.27 -20.72
CA MET A 80 1.98 -13.15 -20.62
C MET A 80 2.98 -13.36 -19.48
N ILE A 81 2.52 -13.84 -18.33
CA ILE A 81 3.39 -14.16 -17.19
C ILE A 81 4.43 -15.22 -17.60
N ALA A 82 4.00 -16.29 -18.27
CA ALA A 82 4.91 -17.36 -18.74
C ALA A 82 5.98 -16.82 -19.71
N THR A 83 5.62 -15.92 -20.64
CA THR A 83 6.60 -15.35 -21.59
C THR A 83 7.68 -14.52 -20.92
N LEU A 84 7.36 -13.94 -19.76
CA LEU A 84 8.33 -13.17 -18.97
C LEU A 84 9.30 -14.04 -18.19
N ALA A 85 9.11 -15.35 -18.14
CA ALA A 85 9.93 -16.31 -17.41
C ALA A 85 10.31 -15.77 -15.99
N PRO A 86 9.32 -15.48 -15.12
CA PRO A 86 9.59 -15.00 -13.77
C PRO A 86 10.28 -16.07 -12.92
N ASP A 87 11.04 -15.63 -11.93
CA ASP A 87 11.57 -16.49 -10.88
C ASP A 87 10.77 -16.36 -9.57
N PHE A 88 9.83 -15.38 -9.52
CA PHE A 88 8.91 -15.19 -8.41
C PHE A 88 7.63 -14.47 -8.82
N ILE A 89 6.50 -14.85 -8.20
CA ILE A 89 5.20 -14.20 -8.41
C ILE A 89 4.66 -13.73 -7.06
N LEU A 90 4.17 -12.49 -7.02
CA LEU A 90 3.64 -11.85 -5.83
C LEU A 90 2.25 -11.29 -6.09
N GLY A 91 1.26 -11.68 -5.28
CA GLY A 91 -0.12 -11.21 -5.47
C GLY A 91 -1.02 -11.42 -4.26
N PRO A 92 -2.31 -10.99 -4.33
CA PRO A 92 -3.25 -11.08 -3.23
C PRO A 92 -3.93 -12.46 -3.17
N ALA A 93 -3.96 -13.09 -2.00
CA ALA A 93 -4.67 -14.36 -1.80
C ALA A 93 -6.18 -14.23 -2.10
N LEU A 94 -6.78 -13.11 -1.74
CA LEU A 94 -8.22 -12.86 -1.90
C LEU A 94 -8.74 -13.13 -3.34
N ARG A 95 -7.93 -12.81 -4.35
CA ARG A 95 -8.31 -12.96 -5.77
C ARG A 95 -7.66 -14.15 -6.44
N LEU A 96 -6.44 -14.48 -6.05
CA LEU A 96 -5.59 -15.43 -6.79
C LEU A 96 -5.57 -16.84 -6.22
N LYS A 97 -6.18 -17.05 -5.03
CA LYS A 97 -6.26 -18.40 -4.44
C LYS A 97 -6.84 -19.46 -5.38
N PRO A 98 -7.88 -19.17 -6.19
CA PRO A 98 -8.41 -20.15 -7.15
C PRO A 98 -7.44 -20.55 -8.27
N VAL A 99 -6.47 -19.70 -8.59
CA VAL A 99 -5.48 -19.95 -9.66
C VAL A 99 -4.06 -20.16 -9.15
N GLU A 100 -3.87 -20.23 -7.84
CA GLU A 100 -2.56 -20.39 -7.18
C GLU A 100 -1.74 -21.53 -7.74
N ALA A 101 -2.33 -22.72 -7.94
CA ALA A 101 -1.62 -23.87 -8.48
C ALA A 101 -1.08 -23.61 -9.91
N ARG A 102 -1.81 -22.85 -10.72
CA ARG A 102 -1.39 -22.48 -12.07
C ARG A 102 -0.26 -21.44 -12.04
N LEU A 103 -0.30 -20.49 -11.11
CA LEU A 103 0.77 -19.52 -10.89
C LEU A 103 2.05 -20.21 -10.39
N THR A 104 1.90 -21.10 -9.41
CA THR A 104 3.03 -21.85 -8.82
C THR A 104 3.68 -22.79 -9.82
N ALA A 105 2.94 -23.28 -10.84
CA ALA A 105 3.51 -24.03 -11.94
C ALA A 105 4.42 -23.19 -12.87
N LEU A 106 4.26 -21.85 -12.86
CA LEU A 106 5.11 -20.93 -13.61
C LEU A 106 6.34 -20.48 -12.81
N ALA A 107 6.15 -20.14 -11.52
CA ALA A 107 7.23 -19.74 -10.61
C ALA A 107 6.79 -19.85 -9.16
N PRO A 108 7.72 -19.93 -8.19
CA PRO A 108 7.40 -19.76 -6.77
C PRO A 108 6.50 -18.55 -6.54
N THR A 109 5.38 -18.77 -5.83
CA THR A 109 4.33 -17.76 -5.68
C THR A 109 4.07 -17.47 -4.21
N LEU A 110 4.12 -16.20 -3.83
CA LEU A 110 3.68 -15.71 -2.53
C LEU A 110 2.33 -14.99 -2.67
N LEU A 111 1.32 -15.54 -2.03
CA LEU A 111 0.02 -14.89 -1.91
C LEU A 111 -0.09 -14.21 -0.54
N LEU A 112 -0.27 -12.89 -0.60
CA LEU A 112 -0.42 -12.03 0.58
C LEU A 112 -1.86 -12.04 1.06
N ASP A 113 -2.05 -12.08 2.36
CA ASP A 113 -3.35 -11.78 2.95
C ASP A 113 -3.66 -10.29 2.74
N GLY A 114 -4.88 -10.00 2.30
CA GLY A 114 -5.27 -8.60 2.01
C GLY A 114 -5.65 -7.82 3.26
N TYR A 115 -6.18 -8.51 4.29
CA TYR A 115 -6.77 -7.90 5.47
C TYR A 115 -6.57 -8.78 6.70
N PRO A 116 -6.49 -8.18 7.91
CA PRO A 116 -6.44 -8.95 9.15
C PRO A 116 -7.76 -9.69 9.38
N LYS A 117 -7.70 -10.86 10.03
CA LYS A 117 -8.90 -11.64 10.38
C LYS A 117 -9.76 -10.95 11.45
N ASP A 118 -9.11 -10.26 12.39
CA ASP A 118 -9.81 -9.43 13.37
C ASP A 118 -10.11 -8.06 12.77
N VAL A 119 -11.39 -7.76 12.63
CA VAL A 119 -11.88 -6.48 12.09
C VAL A 119 -11.46 -5.27 12.92
N ASN A 120 -11.06 -5.45 14.17
CA ASN A 120 -10.58 -4.37 15.04
C ASN A 120 -9.06 -4.19 15.00
N ALA A 121 -8.34 -5.10 14.36
CA ALA A 121 -6.89 -4.97 14.19
C ALA A 121 -6.54 -3.80 13.25
N SER A 122 -5.42 -3.15 13.54
CA SER A 122 -4.88 -2.08 12.69
C SER A 122 -4.44 -2.63 11.34
N GLN A 123 -5.05 -2.15 10.26
CA GLN A 123 -4.63 -2.51 8.91
C GLN A 123 -3.26 -1.90 8.55
N LEU A 124 -2.87 -0.79 9.19
CA LEU A 124 -1.53 -0.24 9.01
C LEU A 124 -0.46 -1.20 9.55
N ASP A 125 -0.64 -1.71 10.76
CA ASP A 125 0.31 -2.66 11.36
C ASP A 125 0.31 -3.99 10.60
N PHE A 126 -0.86 -4.44 10.16
CA PHE A 126 -1.00 -5.64 9.33
C PHE A 126 -0.24 -5.49 8.01
N MET A 127 -0.39 -4.36 7.32
CA MET A 127 0.33 -4.05 6.09
C MET A 127 1.85 -4.08 6.32
N LEU A 128 2.34 -3.52 7.43
CA LEU A 128 3.77 -3.55 7.75
C LEU A 128 4.28 -4.99 7.99
N ALA A 129 3.45 -5.85 8.59
CA ALA A 129 3.78 -7.27 8.75
C ALA A 129 3.84 -8.00 7.38
N GLU A 130 2.88 -7.75 6.49
CA GLU A 130 2.89 -8.30 5.13
C GLU A 130 4.09 -7.77 4.32
N PHE A 131 4.45 -6.50 4.47
CA PHE A 131 5.63 -5.93 3.82
C PHE A 131 6.93 -6.58 4.28
N ARG A 132 7.06 -6.95 5.56
CA ARG A 132 8.18 -7.76 6.07
C ARG A 132 8.26 -9.13 5.41
N LYS A 133 7.12 -9.79 5.20
CA LYS A 133 7.08 -11.09 4.49
C LYS A 133 7.59 -10.95 3.06
N ILE A 134 7.19 -9.87 2.37
CA ILE A 134 7.71 -9.57 1.02
C ILE A 134 9.21 -9.36 1.06
N GLY A 135 9.71 -8.51 1.97
CA GLY A 135 11.13 -8.26 2.13
C GLY A 135 11.94 -9.54 2.37
N SER A 136 11.44 -10.42 3.24
CA SER A 136 12.05 -11.73 3.50
C SER A 136 12.07 -12.62 2.26
N ALA A 137 10.95 -12.73 1.55
CA ALA A 137 10.83 -13.56 0.36
C ALA A 137 11.73 -13.09 -0.80
N LEU A 138 11.99 -11.78 -0.88
CA LEU A 138 12.84 -11.17 -1.90
C LEU A 138 14.32 -11.04 -1.46
N GLY A 139 14.70 -11.53 -0.25
CA GLY A 139 16.04 -11.36 0.28
C GLY A 139 16.40 -9.90 0.60
N ARG A 140 15.40 -9.07 0.92
CA ARG A 140 15.49 -7.63 1.19
C ARG A 140 14.96 -7.25 2.58
N SER A 141 15.20 -8.10 3.58
CA SER A 141 14.69 -7.86 4.94
C SER A 141 15.24 -6.58 5.57
N ALA A 142 16.52 -6.27 5.36
CA ALA A 142 17.14 -5.08 5.91
C ALA A 142 16.56 -3.79 5.29
N GLU A 143 16.35 -3.79 3.99
CA GLU A 143 15.70 -2.69 3.26
C GLU A 143 14.25 -2.50 3.72
N ALA A 144 13.52 -3.60 3.93
CA ALA A 144 12.15 -3.55 4.44
C ALA A 144 12.07 -2.91 5.84
N GLU A 145 12.93 -3.32 6.77
CA GLU A 145 12.97 -2.70 8.10
C GLU A 145 13.39 -1.22 8.04
N THR A 146 14.30 -0.87 7.14
CA THR A 146 14.70 0.53 6.93
C THR A 146 13.54 1.39 6.45
N LEU A 147 12.73 0.90 5.51
CA LEU A 147 11.54 1.60 5.01
C LEU A 147 10.47 1.74 6.09
N ILE A 148 10.25 0.71 6.90
CA ILE A 148 9.30 0.73 8.02
C ILE A 148 9.75 1.74 9.08
N ALA A 149 11.02 1.74 9.44
CA ALA A 149 11.60 2.70 10.38
C ALA A 149 11.49 4.14 9.85
N THR A 150 11.74 4.34 8.55
CA THR A 150 11.60 5.63 7.87
C THR A 150 10.17 6.15 7.92
N LEU A 151 9.19 5.31 7.61
CA LEU A 151 7.76 5.66 7.73
C LEU A 151 7.43 6.07 9.18
N THR A 152 7.81 5.24 10.15
CA THR A 152 7.52 5.49 11.57
C THR A 152 8.12 6.82 12.04
N ALA A 153 9.39 7.07 11.73
CA ALA A 153 10.07 8.31 12.06
C ALA A 153 9.42 9.53 11.36
N ARG A 154 9.04 9.37 10.09
CA ARG A 154 8.37 10.44 9.32
C ARG A 154 7.03 10.81 9.92
N LEU A 155 6.18 9.83 10.24
CA LEU A 155 4.87 10.08 10.87
C LEU A 155 5.03 10.72 12.25
N ALA A 156 6.00 10.29 13.05
CA ALA A 156 6.32 10.90 14.34
C ALA A 156 6.77 12.37 14.20
N ALA A 157 7.61 12.67 13.22
CA ALA A 157 8.04 14.04 12.93
C ALA A 157 6.86 14.93 12.49
N ARG A 158 5.98 14.42 11.63
CA ARG A 158 4.75 15.13 11.20
C ARG A 158 3.81 15.37 12.37
N LYS A 159 3.63 14.38 13.24
CA LYS A 159 2.85 14.54 14.49
C LYS A 159 3.38 15.68 15.34
N ALA A 160 4.70 15.76 15.53
CA ALA A 160 5.33 16.84 16.30
C ALA A 160 5.12 18.21 15.64
N GLN A 161 5.21 18.30 14.31
CA GLN A 161 4.96 19.53 13.54
C GLN A 161 3.50 20.00 13.69
N LEU A 162 2.54 19.08 13.57
CA LEU A 162 1.11 19.37 13.76
C LEU A 162 0.83 19.86 15.18
N ALA A 163 1.38 19.19 16.19
CA ALA A 163 1.23 19.57 17.58
C ALA A 163 1.81 20.97 17.87
N ALA A 164 3.02 21.26 17.37
CA ALA A 164 3.68 22.56 17.51
C ALA A 164 2.89 23.71 16.83
N ALA A 165 2.18 23.41 15.74
CA ALA A 165 1.31 24.33 15.04
C ALA A 165 -0.11 24.43 15.62
N GLY A 166 -0.41 23.73 16.73
CA GLY A 166 -1.75 23.66 17.31
C GLY A 166 -2.80 23.00 16.41
N LYS A 167 -2.35 22.19 15.46
CA LYS A 167 -3.20 21.48 14.48
C LYS A 167 -3.57 20.10 15.04
N ALA A 168 -4.51 20.10 15.98
CA ALA A 168 -5.15 18.89 16.47
C ALA A 168 -6.60 18.88 15.98
N GLY A 169 -7.26 17.71 16.01
CA GLY A 169 -8.68 17.61 15.70
C GLY A 169 -9.06 16.37 14.92
N ALA A 170 -10.31 16.37 14.49
CA ALA A 170 -10.88 15.29 13.72
C ALA A 170 -10.65 15.50 12.21
N VAL A 171 -10.22 14.43 11.54
CA VAL A 171 -10.03 14.39 10.10
C VAL A 171 -10.84 13.24 9.51
N VAL A 172 -11.52 13.48 8.40
CA VAL A 172 -12.14 12.45 7.59
C VAL A 172 -11.48 12.45 6.22
N VAL A 173 -10.96 11.30 5.79
CA VAL A 173 -10.51 11.12 4.41
C VAL A 173 -11.62 10.43 3.63
N ALA A 174 -12.02 11.04 2.52
CA ALA A 174 -13.04 10.54 1.60
C ALA A 174 -12.46 10.43 0.19
N GLN A 175 -12.57 9.27 -0.43
CA GLN A 175 -12.18 9.03 -1.81
C GLN A 175 -13.43 8.96 -2.69
N TYR A 176 -13.53 9.86 -3.66
CA TYR A 176 -14.60 9.81 -4.66
C TYR A 176 -14.42 8.62 -5.60
N LEU A 177 -15.54 7.94 -5.90
CA LEU A 177 -15.57 6.80 -6.81
C LEU A 177 -16.08 7.25 -8.18
N PRO A 178 -15.21 7.40 -9.20
CA PRO A 178 -15.60 7.86 -10.52
C PRO A 178 -16.73 7.03 -11.12
N GLY A 179 -17.66 7.71 -11.81
CA GLY A 179 -18.84 7.08 -12.41
C GLY A 179 -19.95 6.73 -11.43
N THR A 180 -19.83 7.08 -10.14
CA THR A 180 -20.88 6.87 -9.14
C THR A 180 -20.99 8.10 -8.23
N PRO A 181 -22.17 8.38 -7.60
CA PRO A 181 -22.30 9.44 -6.61
C PRO A 181 -21.83 8.97 -5.22
N ARG A 182 -20.78 8.16 -5.13
CA ARG A 182 -20.36 7.51 -3.91
C ARG A 182 -18.93 7.89 -3.51
N LEU A 183 -18.70 7.77 -2.21
CA LEU A 183 -17.42 8.01 -1.55
C LEU A 183 -17.01 6.76 -0.76
N ARG A 184 -15.73 6.43 -0.77
CA ARG A 184 -15.14 5.61 0.29
C ARG A 184 -14.74 6.53 1.42
N VAL A 185 -15.26 6.29 2.61
CA VAL A 185 -14.87 7.00 3.82
C VAL A 185 -14.18 6.01 4.75
N PHE A 186 -12.94 6.29 5.12
CA PHE A 186 -12.07 5.33 5.77
C PHE A 186 -12.33 5.24 7.26
N THR A 187 -12.48 4.00 7.77
CA THR A 187 -12.73 3.69 9.18
C THR A 187 -11.44 3.72 10.02
N ARG A 188 -11.59 3.67 11.34
CA ARG A 188 -10.44 3.74 12.26
C ARG A 188 -9.46 2.58 12.14
N ASN A 189 -9.97 1.36 11.87
CA ASN A 189 -9.13 0.17 11.68
C ASN A 189 -8.42 0.15 10.32
N GLY A 190 -8.91 0.92 9.32
CA GLY A 190 -8.32 1.00 7.99
C GLY A 190 -6.89 1.57 8.01
N GLN A 191 -6.11 1.30 6.96
CA GLN A 191 -4.75 1.85 6.82
C GLN A 191 -4.74 3.37 6.95
N VAL A 192 -5.69 4.06 6.31
CA VAL A 192 -5.85 5.52 6.41
C VAL A 192 -6.12 5.95 7.86
N GLY A 193 -7.00 5.22 8.57
CA GLY A 193 -7.27 5.48 9.99
C GLY A 193 -6.03 5.30 10.87
N GLY A 194 -5.21 4.30 10.57
CA GLY A 194 -3.92 4.08 11.24
C GLY A 194 -2.93 5.25 11.01
N VAL A 195 -2.85 5.77 9.77
CA VAL A 195 -2.02 6.95 9.46
C VAL A 195 -2.52 8.19 10.20
N ILE A 196 -3.85 8.44 10.21
CA ILE A 196 -4.45 9.55 10.96
C ILE A 196 -4.07 9.47 12.46
N ALA A 197 -4.19 8.28 13.06
CA ALA A 197 -3.84 8.05 14.46
C ALA A 197 -2.33 8.26 14.72
N ALA A 198 -1.47 7.78 13.84
CA ALA A 198 -0.01 7.96 13.93
C ALA A 198 0.41 9.44 13.86
N LEU A 199 -0.37 10.27 13.16
CA LEU A 199 -0.21 11.74 13.14
C LEU A 199 -0.74 12.44 14.40
N GLY A 200 -1.31 11.69 15.38
CA GLY A 200 -1.90 12.25 16.58
C GLY A 200 -3.26 12.92 16.36
N LEU A 201 -3.91 12.64 15.24
CA LEU A 201 -5.23 13.14 14.87
C LEU A 201 -6.32 12.12 15.21
N SER A 202 -7.57 12.58 15.30
CA SER A 202 -8.73 11.71 15.45
C SER A 202 -9.37 11.40 14.09
N ASN A 203 -9.80 10.17 13.87
CA ASN A 203 -10.66 9.88 12.73
C ASN A 203 -12.09 10.33 13.04
N GLY A 204 -12.58 11.32 12.32
CA GLY A 204 -13.92 11.89 12.48
C GLY A 204 -15.04 10.99 11.96
N TRP A 205 -14.71 9.94 11.19
CA TRP A 205 -15.67 8.95 10.74
C TRP A 205 -15.86 7.86 11.81
N THR A 206 -17.03 7.87 12.45
CA THR A 206 -17.34 7.02 13.61
C THR A 206 -18.14 5.76 13.26
N ALA A 207 -18.32 5.45 11.96
CA ALA A 207 -18.94 4.20 11.55
C ALA A 207 -18.19 2.99 12.12
N PRO A 208 -18.88 1.85 12.32
CA PRO A 208 -18.24 0.60 12.74
C PRO A 208 -17.04 0.25 11.87
N ASN A 209 -16.07 -0.43 12.46
CA ASN A 209 -14.96 -0.99 11.71
C ASN A 209 -15.45 -1.98 10.64
N ASP A 210 -14.78 -2.00 9.52
CA ASP A 210 -15.07 -2.88 8.39
C ASP A 210 -13.82 -3.66 8.00
N VAL A 211 -13.98 -4.86 7.46
CA VAL A 211 -12.86 -5.72 7.04
C VAL A 211 -12.00 -5.04 5.98
N TYR A 212 -12.59 -4.20 5.13
CA TYR A 212 -11.88 -3.46 4.09
C TYR A 212 -11.32 -2.12 4.58
N GLY A 213 -11.66 -1.70 5.80
CA GLY A 213 -11.18 -0.46 6.39
C GLY A 213 -11.86 0.81 5.87
N PHE A 214 -13.03 0.70 5.23
CA PHE A 214 -13.81 1.84 4.74
C PHE A 214 -15.30 1.52 4.65
N SER A 215 -16.13 2.56 4.65
CA SER A 215 -17.54 2.51 4.29
C SER A 215 -17.75 3.11 2.89
N THR A 216 -18.58 2.50 2.05
CA THR A 216 -19.00 3.10 0.77
C THR A 216 -20.36 3.77 0.97
N VAL A 217 -20.39 5.09 0.91
CA VAL A 217 -21.54 5.91 1.28
C VAL A 217 -21.83 6.98 0.23
N THR A 218 -22.97 7.63 0.33
CA THR A 218 -23.28 8.87 -0.39
C THR A 218 -22.95 10.08 0.49
N ALA A 219 -22.98 11.28 -0.08
CA ALA A 219 -22.61 12.50 0.63
C ALA A 219 -23.51 12.79 1.87
N GLU A 220 -24.76 12.31 1.85
CA GLU A 220 -25.70 12.44 2.97
C GLU A 220 -25.17 11.85 4.28
N ALA A 221 -24.42 10.76 4.19
CA ALA A 221 -23.85 10.13 5.38
C ALA A 221 -22.86 11.03 6.12
N LEU A 222 -22.28 12.03 5.43
CA LEU A 222 -21.38 13.01 6.03
C LEU A 222 -22.10 14.15 6.77
N ALA A 223 -23.42 14.24 6.68
CA ALA A 223 -24.19 15.30 7.34
C ALA A 223 -24.10 15.29 8.88
N GLY A 224 -23.78 14.13 9.46
CA GLY A 224 -23.54 13.99 10.91
C GLY A 224 -22.15 14.41 11.37
N LEU A 225 -21.24 14.83 10.49
CA LEU A 225 -19.91 15.29 10.87
C LEU A 225 -19.98 16.63 11.60
N SER A 226 -19.15 16.79 12.64
CA SER A 226 -18.96 18.07 13.31
C SER A 226 -18.41 19.12 12.35
N ALA A 227 -18.85 20.38 12.50
CA ALA A 227 -18.31 21.51 11.74
C ALA A 227 -16.79 21.72 11.96
N GLU A 228 -16.24 21.17 13.03
CA GLU A 228 -14.80 21.24 13.33
C GLU A 228 -13.98 20.14 12.64
N THR A 229 -14.63 19.14 12.04
CA THR A 229 -13.95 18.07 11.30
C THR A 229 -13.36 18.63 10.01
N THR A 230 -12.13 18.30 9.70
CA THR A 230 -11.55 18.58 8.36
C THR A 230 -11.85 17.42 7.42
N VAL A 231 -12.57 17.69 6.34
CA VAL A 231 -12.84 16.70 5.29
C VAL A 231 -11.77 16.82 4.21
N MET A 232 -11.01 15.73 4.02
CA MET A 232 -9.96 15.61 3.02
C MET A 232 -10.43 14.72 1.88
N VAL A 233 -10.41 15.24 0.66
CA VAL A 233 -10.98 14.55 -0.50
C VAL A 233 -9.89 14.13 -1.47
N ILE A 234 -9.93 12.85 -1.85
CA ILE A 234 -9.17 12.28 -2.98
C ILE A 234 -10.16 12.13 -4.14
N ALA A 235 -9.99 12.91 -5.20
CA ALA A 235 -10.85 12.83 -6.38
C ALA A 235 -10.03 13.14 -7.65
N PRO A 236 -10.34 12.51 -8.80
CA PRO A 236 -9.64 12.79 -10.05
C PRO A 236 -9.80 14.25 -10.46
N THR A 237 -8.71 14.83 -10.93
CA THR A 237 -8.72 16.20 -11.43
C THR A 237 -9.63 16.33 -12.67
N GLY A 238 -10.56 17.27 -12.65
CA GLY A 238 -11.45 17.53 -13.78
C GLY A 238 -12.60 16.51 -13.95
N ASP A 239 -12.78 15.57 -13.02
CA ASP A 239 -13.91 14.63 -13.09
C ASP A 239 -15.25 15.38 -12.95
N ALA A 240 -16.10 15.28 -13.99
CA ALA A 240 -17.37 15.99 -14.04
C ALA A 240 -18.36 15.54 -12.95
N GLY A 241 -18.35 14.25 -12.60
CA GLY A 241 -19.20 13.70 -11.53
C GLY A 241 -18.81 14.24 -10.17
N TRP A 242 -17.51 14.31 -9.90
CA TRP A 242 -17.00 14.95 -8.69
C TRP A 242 -17.35 16.44 -8.64
N GLN A 243 -17.17 17.17 -9.73
CA GLN A 243 -17.51 18.60 -9.78
C GLN A 243 -19.01 18.83 -9.53
N ALA A 244 -19.87 18.01 -10.13
CA ALA A 244 -21.31 18.07 -9.91
C ALA A 244 -21.69 17.77 -8.44
N LEU A 245 -21.11 16.72 -7.85
CA LEU A 245 -21.32 16.39 -6.43
C LEU A 245 -20.87 17.53 -5.53
N ARG A 246 -19.64 18.02 -5.72
CA ARG A 246 -19.02 19.07 -4.91
C ARG A 246 -19.77 20.40 -4.97
N SER A 247 -20.29 20.79 -6.15
CA SER A 247 -21.07 22.02 -6.33
C SER A 247 -22.53 21.88 -5.90
N GLY A 248 -22.99 20.64 -5.68
CA GLY A 248 -24.37 20.35 -5.34
C GLY A 248 -24.76 20.87 -3.95
N PRO A 249 -26.05 21.21 -3.75
CA PRO A 249 -26.54 21.81 -2.52
C PRO A 249 -26.30 20.94 -1.28
N LEU A 250 -26.37 19.63 -1.44
CA LEU A 250 -26.12 18.68 -0.35
C LEU A 250 -24.69 18.78 0.18
N TRP A 251 -23.68 18.73 -0.71
CA TRP A 251 -22.27 18.85 -0.33
C TRP A 251 -21.98 20.19 0.32
N GLN A 252 -22.52 21.27 -0.27
CA GLN A 252 -22.33 22.62 0.23
C GLN A 252 -23.03 22.86 1.58
N ALA A 253 -24.07 22.07 1.93
CA ALA A 253 -24.76 22.14 3.20
C ALA A 253 -24.07 21.37 4.34
N LEU A 254 -23.09 20.50 4.05
CA LEU A 254 -22.37 19.75 5.08
C LEU A 254 -21.70 20.68 6.08
N PRO A 255 -21.83 20.43 7.41
CA PRO A 255 -21.30 21.32 8.45
C PRO A 255 -19.80 21.66 8.27
N PRO A 256 -18.88 20.70 8.01
CA PRO A 256 -17.48 21.02 7.80
C PRO A 256 -17.22 21.81 6.51
N ILE A 257 -18.01 21.61 5.46
CA ILE A 257 -17.85 22.33 4.18
C ILE A 257 -18.26 23.79 4.36
N ARG A 258 -19.39 24.03 5.02
CA ARG A 258 -19.83 25.39 5.39
C ARG A 258 -18.84 26.12 6.29
N ALA A 259 -18.09 25.39 7.11
CA ALA A 259 -17.03 25.92 7.96
C ALA A 259 -15.69 26.13 7.21
N GLY A 260 -15.63 25.89 5.89
CA GLY A 260 -14.42 26.05 5.08
C GLY A 260 -13.34 24.98 5.36
N ARG A 261 -13.73 23.83 5.92
CA ARG A 261 -12.82 22.76 6.33
C ARG A 261 -12.73 21.63 5.30
N GLU A 262 -12.84 21.95 4.01
CA GLU A 262 -12.55 21.03 2.92
C GLU A 262 -11.09 21.21 2.47
N ARG A 263 -10.41 20.09 2.25
CA ARG A 263 -9.06 20.05 1.67
C ARG A 263 -9.02 18.98 0.59
N SER A 264 -8.31 19.25 -0.51
CA SER A 264 -8.06 18.26 -1.55
C SER A 264 -6.70 17.61 -1.32
N LEU A 265 -6.62 16.29 -1.47
CA LEU A 265 -5.39 15.52 -1.57
C LEU A 265 -5.08 15.21 -3.04
N ASP A 266 -3.84 14.83 -3.34
CA ASP A 266 -3.47 14.42 -4.70
C ASP A 266 -4.33 13.23 -5.14
N PRO A 267 -4.95 13.25 -6.32
CA PRO A 267 -5.78 12.15 -6.82
C PRO A 267 -5.04 10.82 -6.93
N ARG A 268 -3.71 10.84 -6.99
CA ARG A 268 -2.84 9.66 -7.00
C ARG A 268 -2.40 9.20 -5.61
N THR A 269 -3.13 9.59 -4.57
CA THR A 269 -2.90 9.11 -3.20
C THR A 269 -3.51 7.73 -3.05
N TRP A 270 -2.66 6.70 -3.11
CA TRP A 270 -3.12 5.32 -2.95
C TRP A 270 -3.32 4.97 -1.48
N THR A 271 -4.54 4.57 -1.14
CA THR A 271 -4.98 4.37 0.26
C THR A 271 -4.87 2.91 0.73
N PHE A 272 -4.41 2.01 -0.14
CA PHE A 272 -4.27 0.55 0.09
C PHE A 272 -2.87 0.05 -0.27
N GLY A 273 -1.87 0.92 -0.18
CA GLY A 273 -0.50 0.61 -0.54
C GLY A 273 0.36 0.15 0.63
N GLY A 274 1.66 0.11 0.36
CA GLY A 274 2.70 -0.21 1.33
C GLY A 274 3.19 1.02 2.11
N PRO A 275 4.42 0.92 2.68
CA PRO A 275 5.00 2.00 3.50
C PRO A 275 5.16 3.33 2.77
N VAL A 276 5.44 3.32 1.45
CA VAL A 276 5.62 4.55 0.66
C VAL A 276 4.30 5.29 0.47
N SER A 277 3.22 4.56 0.13
CA SER A 277 1.87 5.13 0.04
C SER A 277 1.39 5.66 1.39
N ALA A 278 1.63 4.93 2.49
CA ALA A 278 1.28 5.39 3.83
C ALA A 278 2.03 6.66 4.22
N GLN A 279 3.32 6.77 3.89
CA GLN A 279 4.11 7.98 4.11
C GLN A 279 3.58 9.15 3.27
N THR A 280 3.31 8.93 1.99
CA THR A 280 2.75 9.93 1.07
C THR A 280 1.43 10.49 1.62
N LEU A 281 0.54 9.61 2.06
CA LEU A 281 -0.73 10.00 2.68
C LEU A 281 -0.51 10.84 3.95
N GLY A 282 0.38 10.41 4.83
CA GLY A 282 0.72 11.12 6.07
C GLY A 282 1.27 12.51 5.81
N ASP A 283 2.16 12.64 4.82
CA ASP A 283 2.71 13.93 4.39
C ASP A 283 1.63 14.84 3.83
N GLN A 284 0.76 14.35 2.96
CA GLN A 284 -0.31 15.14 2.36
C GLN A 284 -1.34 15.61 3.39
N ILE A 285 -1.76 14.74 4.32
CA ILE A 285 -2.65 15.12 5.43
C ILE A 285 -2.02 16.25 6.23
N SER A 286 -0.75 16.10 6.60
CA SER A 286 -0.02 17.09 7.40
C SER A 286 0.12 18.41 6.67
N ASP A 287 0.53 18.39 5.41
CA ASP A 287 0.71 19.59 4.59
C ASP A 287 -0.62 20.34 4.36
N ALA A 288 -1.73 19.61 4.20
CA ALA A 288 -3.06 20.19 4.05
C ALA A 288 -3.58 20.87 5.32
N LEU A 289 -3.12 20.43 6.50
CA LEU A 289 -3.48 21.04 7.79
C LEU A 289 -2.56 22.21 8.17
N LEU A 290 -1.30 22.18 7.74
CA LEU A 290 -0.30 23.21 8.08
C LEU A 290 -0.44 24.49 7.24
N LYS A 291 -1.11 24.39 6.08
CA LYS A 291 -1.52 25.53 5.25
C LYS A 291 -2.69 26.29 5.90
#